data_e2d95e298ead3775c8b32bbc7b879e07
#
_entry.id   e2d95e298ead3775c8b32bbc7b879e07
#
_cell.length_a   1.000
_cell.length_b   1.000
_cell.length_c   1.000
_cell.angle_alpha   90.00
_cell.angle_beta   90.00
_cell.angle_gamma   90.00
#
_symmetry.space_group_name_H-M   'P 1'
#
loop_
_entity.id
_entity.type
_entity.pdbx_description
1 polymer ?
#
loop_
_entity_poly.entity_id
_entity_poly.type
_entity_poly.pdbx_seq_one_letter_code
_entity_poly.pdbx_strand_id
1 'polypeptide(L)'
;MTKALKNNDGFFERESTQKLLFWLVLAAGIFARVYRFGLVPNGLNQDEAFAGYEAWSLLNYGIDTAGYHNPVYLTAWGSGMNALETYLMIPFIALFGLKVWVIRMPQLIVACLSLPAAYSLVKRTVDRRAGLMAMFMLAICPWHIILSRWGLESNLAPGFLLFGLYFFVRAAENERYLLLSALMYGLSLYTYATIWPFVPVIILLQLIYCMAYKKLRFSRYLLLFVLILFIMALPLLLFLLVNYGYIDEIRTSFFSIPKLLYMRSSELSFDEKAKKLELLGDIFITQNDKNIWNSPEKYGLFYYITMPFALFGLIFCIREFVIGLRRHEYRPASMLTVQFIVGLPLCLLLKANATKINILFIPIVIFAALGAYFLSTVTHRRVLTGVACIYAALFIGFEVYYFTDYDEDTRAHFSYGLEQALEIAEEKGEKIYIDQNEFYTKVLFYTQTPVDVFRNTVQYLYYPAPYLHALSFDHYYFWVSPYQPEDAAAYIMPIDSDTGLLEEEGFTFEYCGCYMVAYKENGE
;
A
#
# COMPACT_ATOMS: atom_id res chain seq x y z
N MET A 1 22.13 25.60 -35.82
CA MET A 1 20.69 25.90 -36.07
C MET A 1 19.96 26.10 -34.73
N THR A 2 20.52 26.93 -33.84
CA THR A 2 20.13 27.01 -32.41
C THR A 2 19.94 28.46 -31.90
N LYS A 3 19.64 29.42 -32.82
CA LYS A 3 19.52 30.84 -32.43
C LYS A 3 18.21 31.55 -32.85
N ALA A 4 17.23 30.86 -33.45
CA ALA A 4 16.03 31.49 -34.00
C ALA A 4 14.70 31.14 -33.31
N LEU A 5 14.71 30.51 -32.09
CA LEU A 5 13.47 30.17 -31.34
C LEU A 5 13.36 30.88 -29.99
N LYS A 6 13.94 32.05 -29.87
CA LYS A 6 14.02 32.81 -28.63
C LYS A 6 13.11 34.05 -28.63
N ASN A 7 11.86 33.98 -29.01
CA ASN A 7 10.89 35.04 -28.71
C ASN A 7 9.45 34.57 -28.94
N ASN A 8 8.95 33.72 -28.08
CA ASN A 8 7.57 33.63 -27.67
C ASN A 8 7.56 32.76 -26.41
N ASP A 9 7.86 33.35 -25.25
CA ASP A 9 7.67 32.72 -23.96
C ASP A 9 6.15 32.49 -23.79
N GLY A 10 5.69 31.32 -24.26
CA GLY A 10 4.30 30.92 -24.10
C GLY A 10 3.91 30.96 -22.63
N PHE A 11 2.64 31.23 -22.34
CA PHE A 11 2.08 31.33 -20.97
C PHE A 11 2.62 30.23 -20.03
N PHE A 12 2.75 28.97 -20.50
CA PHE A 12 3.28 27.82 -19.75
C PHE A 12 4.81 27.84 -19.54
N GLU A 13 5.54 28.76 -20.15
CA GLU A 13 7.00 28.88 -20.01
C GLU A 13 7.40 29.82 -18.86
N ARG A 14 6.51 30.69 -18.45
CA ARG A 14 6.77 31.62 -17.36
C ARG A 14 6.96 30.87 -16.05
N GLU A 15 8.00 31.22 -15.30
CA GLU A 15 8.30 30.59 -14.01
C GLU A 15 7.14 30.73 -13.01
N SER A 16 6.45 31.88 -13.03
CA SER A 16 5.26 32.12 -12.21
C SER A 16 4.12 31.15 -12.53
N THR A 17 3.86 30.90 -13.81
CA THR A 17 2.83 29.95 -14.26
C THR A 17 3.17 28.52 -13.82
N GLN A 18 4.44 28.11 -13.96
CA GLN A 18 4.87 26.78 -13.52
C GLN A 18 4.82 26.60 -12.00
N LYS A 19 5.09 27.66 -11.22
CA LYS A 19 4.88 27.67 -9.77
C LYS A 19 3.39 27.55 -9.42
N LEU A 20 2.53 28.28 -10.11
CA LEU A 20 1.09 28.20 -9.92
C LEU A 20 0.58 26.79 -10.24
N LEU A 21 0.95 26.21 -11.40
CA LEU A 21 0.58 24.85 -11.79
C LEU A 21 1.05 23.81 -10.78
N PHE A 22 2.26 23.96 -10.23
CA PHE A 22 2.74 23.07 -9.16
C PHE A 22 1.78 23.06 -7.97
N TRP A 23 1.40 24.21 -7.46
CA TRP A 23 0.51 24.31 -6.30
C TRP A 23 -0.92 23.85 -6.60
N LEU A 24 -1.43 24.15 -7.80
CA LEU A 24 -2.75 23.69 -8.22
C LEU A 24 -2.82 22.16 -8.34
N VAL A 25 -1.83 21.54 -8.98
CA VAL A 25 -1.78 20.09 -9.12
C VAL A 25 -1.58 19.42 -7.76
N LEU A 26 -0.71 19.99 -6.91
CA LEU A 26 -0.50 19.46 -5.57
C LEU A 26 -1.79 19.55 -4.73
N ALA A 27 -2.45 20.69 -4.75
CA ALA A 27 -3.70 20.90 -4.02
C ALA A 27 -4.81 19.96 -4.53
N ALA A 28 -4.97 19.81 -5.84
CA ALA A 28 -5.95 18.89 -6.43
C ALA A 28 -5.63 17.43 -6.05
N GLY A 29 -4.36 17.04 -6.13
CA GLY A 29 -3.94 15.69 -5.76
C GLY A 29 -4.12 15.38 -4.26
N ILE A 30 -3.86 16.34 -3.37
CA ILE A 30 -4.15 16.20 -1.94
C ILE A 30 -5.66 16.16 -1.71
N PHE A 31 -6.43 17.03 -2.36
CA PHE A 31 -7.89 17.08 -2.23
C PHE A 31 -8.53 15.73 -2.59
N ALA A 32 -8.14 15.12 -3.72
CA ALA A 32 -8.63 13.80 -4.14
C ALA A 32 -8.38 12.69 -3.09
N ARG A 33 -7.33 12.83 -2.27
CA ARG A 33 -6.98 11.87 -1.23
C ARG A 33 -7.65 12.16 0.12
N VAL A 34 -7.94 13.43 0.40
CA VAL A 34 -8.50 13.86 1.71
C VAL A 34 -10.02 13.97 1.68
N TYR A 35 -10.63 14.25 0.50
CA TYR A 35 -12.08 14.37 0.40
C TYR A 35 -12.78 13.08 0.83
N ARG A 36 -13.70 13.13 1.79
CA ARG A 36 -14.37 11.98 2.43
C ARG A 36 -13.38 10.90 2.93
N PHE A 37 -12.20 11.31 3.39
CA PHE A 37 -11.20 10.40 3.93
C PHE A 37 -11.73 9.67 5.18
N GLY A 38 -11.49 8.35 5.24
CA GLY A 38 -12.04 7.48 6.29
C GLY A 38 -13.49 7.05 6.05
N LEU A 39 -14.22 7.71 5.12
CA LEU A 39 -15.58 7.35 4.75
C LEU A 39 -15.66 6.55 3.44
N VAL A 40 -14.64 6.64 2.58
CA VAL A 40 -14.53 5.90 1.33
C VAL A 40 -13.10 5.37 1.19
N PRO A 41 -12.91 4.04 1.05
CA PRO A 41 -13.88 2.97 1.13
C PRO A 41 -14.55 2.90 2.50
N ASN A 42 -15.85 2.56 2.49
CA ASN A 42 -16.66 2.52 3.70
C ASN A 42 -16.50 1.18 4.42
N GLY A 43 -16.22 1.22 5.74
CA GLY A 43 -15.93 0.03 6.54
C GLY A 43 -14.42 -0.25 6.66
N LEU A 44 -14.06 -1.51 6.96
CA LEU A 44 -12.73 -1.93 7.38
C LEU A 44 -12.31 -3.25 6.72
N ASN A 45 -11.14 -3.28 6.10
CA ASN A 45 -10.54 -4.52 5.59
C ASN A 45 -9.85 -5.30 6.73
N GLN A 46 -9.76 -6.64 6.62
CA GLN A 46 -9.13 -7.47 7.65
C GLN A 46 -7.66 -7.17 7.91
N ASP A 47 -6.89 -6.80 6.85
CA ASP A 47 -5.46 -6.51 6.98
C ASP A 47 -5.23 -5.19 7.73
N GLU A 48 -6.01 -4.14 7.42
CA GLU A 48 -5.93 -2.87 8.14
C GLU A 48 -6.49 -2.98 9.57
N ALA A 49 -7.51 -3.81 9.78
CA ALA A 49 -8.04 -4.12 11.10
C ALA A 49 -6.98 -4.77 12.00
N PHE A 50 -6.30 -5.79 11.47
CA PHE A 50 -5.22 -6.46 12.16
C PHE A 50 -4.09 -5.47 12.51
N ALA A 51 -3.54 -4.76 11.51
CA ALA A 51 -2.45 -3.82 11.74
C ALA A 51 -2.82 -2.71 12.75
N GLY A 52 -4.06 -2.21 12.68
CA GLY A 52 -4.59 -1.20 13.59
C GLY A 52 -4.75 -1.71 15.01
N TYR A 53 -5.31 -2.91 15.19
CA TYR A 53 -5.46 -3.52 16.51
C TYR A 53 -4.09 -3.84 17.13
N GLU A 54 -3.14 -4.37 16.36
CA GLU A 54 -1.77 -4.60 16.83
C GLU A 54 -1.08 -3.30 17.27
N ALA A 55 -1.26 -2.21 16.53
CA ALA A 55 -0.75 -0.90 16.92
C ALA A 55 -1.35 -0.40 18.23
N TRP A 56 -2.65 -0.61 18.42
CA TRP A 56 -3.35 -0.26 19.66
C TRP A 56 -2.92 -1.16 20.83
N SER A 57 -2.74 -2.46 20.59
CA SER A 57 -2.27 -3.41 21.59
C SER A 57 -0.84 -3.09 22.05
N LEU A 58 0.07 -2.84 21.12
CA LEU A 58 1.45 -2.43 21.42
C LEU A 58 1.49 -1.11 22.23
N LEU A 59 0.61 -0.15 21.89
CA LEU A 59 0.53 1.13 22.60
C LEU A 59 0.05 0.95 24.06
N ASN A 60 -1.00 0.15 24.29
CA ASN A 60 -1.68 0.09 25.58
C ASN A 60 -1.15 -1.02 26.48
N TYR A 61 -0.69 -2.13 25.91
CA TYR A 61 -0.25 -3.33 26.65
C TYR A 61 1.23 -3.66 26.43
N GLY A 62 1.90 -3.04 25.45
CA GLY A 62 3.31 -3.29 25.14
C GLY A 62 3.58 -4.62 24.44
N ILE A 63 2.54 -5.38 24.10
CA ILE A 63 2.63 -6.67 23.39
C ILE A 63 1.64 -6.75 22.24
N ASP A 64 1.96 -7.55 21.22
CA ASP A 64 1.05 -7.93 20.14
C ASP A 64 0.12 -9.08 20.54
N THR A 65 -0.82 -9.46 19.69
CA THR A 65 -1.75 -10.59 19.92
C THR A 65 -1.04 -11.93 20.14
N ALA A 66 0.19 -12.11 19.65
CA ALA A 66 1.01 -13.29 19.90
C ALA A 66 1.85 -13.20 21.17
N GLY A 67 1.87 -12.05 21.86
CA GLY A 67 2.58 -11.80 23.10
C GLY A 67 4.04 -11.41 22.91
N TYR A 68 4.41 -10.86 21.77
CA TYR A 68 5.74 -10.33 21.51
C TYR A 68 5.81 -8.84 21.85
N HIS A 69 6.88 -8.42 22.52
CA HIS A 69 7.21 -7.02 22.73
C HIS A 69 7.87 -6.42 21.48
N ASN A 70 7.30 -5.36 20.94
CA ASN A 70 7.85 -4.62 19.79
C ASN A 70 8.43 -5.56 18.71
N PRO A 71 7.63 -6.44 18.11
CA PRO A 71 8.11 -7.42 17.14
C PRO A 71 8.63 -6.75 15.86
N VAL A 72 9.74 -7.25 15.33
CA VAL A 72 10.31 -6.76 14.05
C VAL A 72 9.47 -7.17 12.84
N TYR A 73 8.61 -8.16 13.04
CA TYR A 73 7.67 -8.70 12.06
C TYR A 73 6.45 -9.25 12.81
N LEU A 74 5.24 -8.95 12.39
CA LEU A 74 4.03 -9.39 13.07
C LEU A 74 3.68 -10.84 12.70
N THR A 75 3.05 -11.57 13.62
CA THR A 75 2.69 -12.98 13.42
C THR A 75 1.30 -13.17 12.80
N ALA A 76 0.80 -12.19 12.02
CA ALA A 76 -0.52 -12.17 11.43
C ALA A 76 -1.00 -13.53 10.94
N TRP A 77 -2.10 -13.99 11.48
CA TRP A 77 -2.74 -15.28 11.18
C TRP A 77 -1.79 -16.50 11.18
N GLY A 78 -0.60 -16.41 11.78
CA GLY A 78 0.42 -17.44 11.78
C GLY A 78 1.40 -17.40 10.60
N SER A 79 1.15 -16.61 9.56
CA SER A 79 2.00 -16.51 8.35
C SER A 79 2.74 -15.19 8.19
N GLY A 80 2.38 -14.18 8.97
CA GLY A 80 3.13 -12.96 9.17
C GLY A 80 2.78 -11.77 8.29
N MET A 81 3.07 -10.55 8.81
CA MET A 81 2.90 -9.24 8.18
C MET A 81 4.07 -8.33 8.54
N ASN A 82 4.49 -7.45 7.62
CA ASN A 82 5.55 -6.49 7.91
C ASN A 82 5.07 -5.40 8.89
N ALA A 83 5.95 -4.97 9.80
CA ALA A 83 5.56 -4.20 10.96
C ALA A 83 5.53 -2.67 10.78
N LEU A 84 6.08 -2.11 9.68
CA LEU A 84 6.23 -0.65 9.55
C LEU A 84 4.91 0.10 9.60
N GLU A 85 3.89 -0.39 8.92
CA GLU A 85 2.57 0.24 8.89
C GLU A 85 1.99 0.36 10.30
N THR A 86 2.00 -0.74 11.05
CA THR A 86 1.54 -0.81 12.44
C THR A 86 2.27 0.21 13.33
N TYR A 87 3.61 0.28 13.25
CA TYR A 87 4.36 1.27 14.03
C TYR A 87 4.08 2.71 13.63
N LEU A 88 3.83 2.98 12.36
CA LEU A 88 3.45 4.32 11.90
C LEU A 88 2.04 4.72 12.34
N MET A 89 1.15 3.77 12.64
CA MET A 89 -0.19 4.03 13.19
C MET A 89 -0.15 4.46 14.66
N ILE A 90 0.80 3.94 15.47
CA ILE A 90 0.87 4.16 16.91
C ILE A 90 0.74 5.65 17.32
N PRO A 91 1.53 6.60 16.78
CA PRO A 91 1.43 8.00 17.18
C PRO A 91 0.07 8.63 16.87
N PHE A 92 -0.60 8.19 15.80
CA PHE A 92 -1.95 8.69 15.46
C PHE A 92 -3.00 8.08 16.37
N ILE A 93 -2.91 6.79 16.69
CA ILE A 93 -3.80 6.12 17.65
C ILE A 93 -3.65 6.72 19.04
N ALA A 94 -2.43 7.05 19.47
CA ALA A 94 -2.18 7.71 20.74
C ALA A 94 -2.85 9.09 20.85
N LEU A 95 -2.99 9.81 19.73
CA LEU A 95 -3.60 11.16 19.69
C LEU A 95 -5.11 11.14 19.50
N PHE A 96 -5.63 10.20 18.70
CA PHE A 96 -7.01 10.24 18.21
C PHE A 96 -7.84 8.98 18.54
N GLY A 97 -7.24 7.99 19.21
CA GLY A 97 -7.82 6.68 19.49
C GLY A 97 -7.81 5.75 18.29
N LEU A 98 -8.21 4.50 18.52
CA LEU A 98 -8.33 3.48 17.47
C LEU A 98 -9.60 3.74 16.66
N LYS A 99 -9.46 4.21 15.42
CA LYS A 99 -10.54 4.53 14.48
C LYS A 99 -10.09 4.26 13.06
N VAL A 100 -11.01 3.91 12.18
CA VAL A 100 -10.74 3.58 10.77
C VAL A 100 -9.92 4.67 10.06
N TRP A 101 -10.34 5.95 10.15
CA TRP A 101 -9.60 7.03 9.51
C TRP A 101 -8.21 7.27 10.11
N VAL A 102 -8.01 6.95 11.39
CA VAL A 102 -6.74 7.14 12.11
C VAL A 102 -5.68 6.16 11.61
N ILE A 103 -6.05 4.89 11.47
CA ILE A 103 -5.12 3.86 10.99
C ILE A 103 -4.72 4.04 9.52
N ARG A 104 -5.52 4.74 8.72
CA ARG A 104 -5.26 5.08 7.31
C ARG A 104 -4.33 6.29 7.12
N MET A 105 -4.04 7.06 8.19
CA MET A 105 -3.19 8.27 8.12
C MET A 105 -1.79 8.04 7.56
N PRO A 106 -1.05 6.96 7.93
CA PRO A 106 0.27 6.71 7.36
C PRO A 106 0.26 6.61 5.82
N GLN A 107 -0.70 5.89 5.26
CA GLN A 107 -0.87 5.73 3.80
C GLN A 107 -1.14 7.08 3.14
N LEU A 108 -2.09 7.85 3.67
CA LEU A 108 -2.43 9.18 3.17
C LEU A 108 -1.19 10.09 3.13
N ILE A 109 -0.42 10.15 4.21
CA ILE A 109 0.75 11.03 4.32
C ILE A 109 1.83 10.63 3.32
N VAL A 110 2.17 9.34 3.23
CA VAL A 110 3.18 8.83 2.29
C VAL A 110 2.75 9.10 0.85
N ALA A 111 1.49 8.87 0.51
CA ALA A 111 0.96 9.14 -0.83
C ALA A 111 0.97 10.64 -1.16
N CYS A 112 0.57 11.53 -0.25
CA CYS A 112 0.62 12.97 -0.46
C CYS A 112 2.07 13.46 -0.65
N LEU A 113 3.02 12.95 0.14
CA LEU A 113 4.45 13.30 0.02
C LEU A 113 5.08 12.73 -1.27
N SER A 114 4.54 11.66 -1.83
CA SER A 114 5.01 11.09 -3.09
C SER A 114 4.79 12.03 -4.27
N LEU A 115 3.79 12.91 -4.24
CA LEU A 115 3.52 13.87 -5.32
C LEU A 115 4.68 14.86 -5.51
N PRO A 116 5.07 15.67 -4.51
CA PRO A 116 6.21 16.57 -4.65
C PRO A 116 7.56 15.83 -4.79
N ALA A 117 7.68 14.59 -4.31
CA ALA A 117 8.87 13.77 -4.50
C ALA A 117 9.02 13.36 -5.96
N ALA A 118 7.97 12.89 -6.63
CA ALA A 118 7.96 12.56 -8.06
C ALA A 118 8.28 13.79 -8.92
N TYR A 119 7.66 14.95 -8.63
CA TYR A 119 8.03 16.22 -9.27
C TYR A 119 9.51 16.51 -9.13
N SER A 120 10.02 16.45 -7.90
CA SER A 120 11.39 16.85 -7.58
C SER A 120 12.42 15.89 -8.19
N LEU A 121 12.12 14.60 -8.25
CA LEU A 121 12.94 13.58 -8.90
C LEU A 121 13.02 13.87 -10.42
N VAL A 122 11.88 13.97 -11.10
CA VAL A 122 11.83 14.14 -12.55
C VAL A 122 12.34 15.51 -12.99
N LYS A 123 12.09 16.57 -12.22
CA LYS A 123 12.68 17.89 -12.45
C LYS A 123 14.21 17.86 -12.45
N ARG A 124 14.84 17.03 -11.60
CA ARG A 124 16.31 16.91 -11.51
C ARG A 124 16.91 16.02 -12.57
N THR A 125 16.15 15.04 -13.02
CA THR A 125 16.63 14.05 -13.99
C THR A 125 16.37 14.44 -15.43
N VAL A 126 15.36 15.26 -15.68
CA VAL A 126 14.96 15.74 -17.01
C VAL A 126 14.81 17.26 -16.99
N ASP A 127 13.64 17.79 -16.65
CA ASP A 127 13.39 19.22 -16.47
C ASP A 127 12.11 19.48 -15.65
N ARG A 128 11.82 20.78 -15.46
CA ARG A 128 10.70 21.23 -14.63
C ARG A 128 9.32 20.88 -15.21
N ARG A 129 9.16 20.87 -16.55
CA ARG A 129 7.89 20.56 -17.21
C ARG A 129 7.59 19.07 -17.14
N ALA A 130 8.62 18.25 -17.40
CA ALA A 130 8.54 16.81 -17.21
C ALA A 130 8.18 16.47 -15.75
N GLY A 131 8.78 17.18 -14.77
CA GLY A 131 8.43 17.06 -13.35
C GLY A 131 6.98 17.39 -13.06
N LEU A 132 6.45 18.51 -13.61
CA LEU A 132 5.04 18.86 -13.45
C LEU A 132 4.10 17.80 -14.04
N MET A 133 4.44 17.25 -15.20
CA MET A 133 3.65 16.19 -15.83
C MET A 133 3.69 14.90 -15.00
N ALA A 134 4.84 14.53 -14.43
CA ALA A 134 4.96 13.37 -13.56
C ALA A 134 4.12 13.51 -12.28
N MET A 135 4.18 14.67 -11.63
CA MET A 135 3.34 14.97 -10.47
C MET A 135 1.85 14.97 -10.83
N PHE A 136 1.48 15.57 -11.98
CA PHE A 136 0.11 15.61 -12.44
C PHE A 136 -0.43 14.20 -12.69
N MET A 137 0.26 13.36 -13.46
CA MET A 137 -0.17 11.99 -13.72
C MET A 137 -0.27 11.16 -12.43
N LEU A 138 0.65 11.34 -11.47
CA LEU A 138 0.58 10.64 -10.19
C LEU A 138 -0.55 11.18 -9.31
N ALA A 139 -0.82 12.49 -9.35
CA ALA A 139 -1.87 13.12 -8.56
C ALA A 139 -3.27 12.58 -8.90
N ILE A 140 -3.51 12.32 -10.19
CA ILE A 140 -4.79 11.88 -10.73
C ILE A 140 -4.88 10.36 -11.00
N CYS A 141 -3.83 9.61 -10.69
CA CYS A 141 -3.75 8.17 -10.95
C CYS A 141 -4.74 7.39 -10.07
N PRO A 142 -5.70 6.61 -10.64
CA PRO A 142 -6.69 5.86 -9.88
C PRO A 142 -6.06 4.96 -8.82
N TRP A 143 -5.11 4.11 -9.21
CA TRP A 143 -4.40 3.23 -8.28
C TRP A 143 -3.79 4.00 -7.11
N HIS A 144 -3.11 5.13 -7.38
CA HIS A 144 -2.41 5.88 -6.32
C HIS A 144 -3.37 6.67 -5.40
N ILE A 145 -4.57 6.99 -5.88
CA ILE A 145 -5.64 7.55 -5.06
C ILE A 145 -6.20 6.45 -4.15
N ILE A 146 -6.59 5.30 -4.70
CA ILE A 146 -7.11 4.16 -3.95
C ILE A 146 -6.13 3.71 -2.86
N LEU A 147 -4.87 3.44 -3.23
CA LEU A 147 -3.79 3.05 -2.31
C LEU A 147 -3.62 4.01 -1.11
N SER A 148 -3.92 5.30 -1.29
CA SER A 148 -3.77 6.32 -0.24
C SER A 148 -4.88 6.32 0.81
N ARG A 149 -5.94 5.53 0.61
CA ARG A 149 -7.21 5.67 1.34
C ARG A 149 -7.57 4.47 2.21
N TRP A 150 -6.78 3.38 2.15
CA TRP A 150 -6.95 2.23 3.03
C TRP A 150 -5.59 1.63 3.42
N GLY A 151 -5.54 0.97 4.59
CA GLY A 151 -4.32 0.46 5.19
C GLY A 151 -3.93 -0.91 4.63
N LEU A 152 -2.75 -1.00 4.01
CA LEU A 152 -2.11 -2.26 3.68
C LEU A 152 -0.60 -2.08 3.68
N GLU A 153 0.13 -2.97 4.35
CA GLU A 153 1.58 -2.88 4.50
C GLU A 153 2.33 -2.62 3.18
N SER A 154 1.93 -3.31 2.10
CA SER A 154 2.56 -3.18 0.79
C SER A 154 2.33 -1.82 0.11
N ASN A 155 1.29 -1.08 0.50
CA ASN A 155 0.94 0.22 -0.09
C ASN A 155 1.96 1.31 0.27
N LEU A 156 2.75 1.14 1.32
CA LEU A 156 3.84 2.05 1.70
C LEU A 156 5.08 1.89 0.80
N ALA A 157 5.33 0.69 0.25
CA ALA A 157 6.55 0.36 -0.47
C ALA A 157 6.87 1.30 -1.66
N PRO A 158 5.92 1.64 -2.56
CA PRO A 158 6.19 2.53 -3.68
C PRO A 158 6.67 3.92 -3.25
N GLY A 159 6.08 4.47 -2.18
CA GLY A 159 6.45 5.78 -1.63
C GLY A 159 7.86 5.78 -1.04
N PHE A 160 8.19 4.82 -0.19
CA PHE A 160 9.51 4.74 0.42
C PHE A 160 10.61 4.47 -0.61
N LEU A 161 10.36 3.65 -1.63
CA LEU A 161 11.30 3.46 -2.74
C LEU A 161 11.48 4.72 -3.60
N LEU A 162 10.41 5.49 -3.82
CA LEU A 162 10.50 6.79 -4.49
C LEU A 162 11.36 7.78 -3.67
N PHE A 163 11.16 7.86 -2.35
CA PHE A 163 11.95 8.73 -1.48
C PHE A 163 13.42 8.29 -1.44
N GLY A 164 13.67 6.98 -1.34
CA GLY A 164 15.01 6.41 -1.41
C GLY A 164 15.75 6.83 -2.68
N LEU A 165 15.11 6.64 -3.84
CA LEU A 165 15.63 7.04 -5.14
C LEU A 165 15.83 8.56 -5.26
N TYR A 166 14.87 9.35 -4.81
CA TYR A 166 14.97 10.81 -4.84
C TYR A 166 16.18 11.32 -4.06
N PHE A 167 16.37 10.85 -2.84
CA PHE A 167 17.54 11.24 -2.03
C PHE A 167 18.84 10.67 -2.59
N PHE A 168 18.82 9.49 -3.20
CA PHE A 168 19.98 8.91 -3.86
C PHE A 168 20.42 9.75 -5.06
N VAL A 169 19.50 10.19 -5.90
CA VAL A 169 19.80 11.11 -7.02
C VAL A 169 20.37 12.44 -6.50
N ARG A 170 19.84 12.96 -5.40
CA ARG A 170 20.38 14.16 -4.76
C ARG A 170 21.78 13.97 -4.17
N ALA A 171 22.13 12.76 -3.78
CA ALA A 171 23.45 12.46 -3.24
C ALA A 171 24.58 12.71 -4.26
N ALA A 172 24.30 12.62 -5.55
CA ALA A 172 25.24 13.00 -6.61
C ALA A 172 25.61 14.49 -6.60
N GLU A 173 24.80 15.36 -5.99
CA GLU A 173 25.05 16.79 -5.80
C GLU A 173 25.62 17.09 -4.41
N ASN A 174 25.13 16.38 -3.37
CA ASN A 174 25.55 16.52 -1.99
C ASN A 174 25.42 15.16 -1.28
N GLU A 175 26.55 14.54 -0.96
CA GLU A 175 26.64 13.20 -0.37
C GLU A 175 25.87 13.04 0.96
N ARG A 176 25.56 14.12 1.68
CA ARG A 176 24.74 14.06 2.91
C ARG A 176 23.37 13.41 2.68
N TYR A 177 22.81 13.54 1.46
CA TYR A 177 21.53 12.91 1.13
C TYR A 177 21.59 11.38 1.08
N LEU A 178 22.79 10.77 1.09
CA LEU A 178 22.94 9.33 1.28
C LEU A 178 22.31 8.86 2.59
N LEU A 179 22.40 9.65 3.66
CA LEU A 179 21.83 9.28 4.96
C LEU A 179 20.30 9.16 4.89
N LEU A 180 19.63 10.12 4.24
CA LEU A 180 18.19 10.07 4.03
C LEU A 180 17.80 8.96 3.05
N SER A 181 18.61 8.73 2.02
CA SER A 181 18.40 7.62 1.09
C SER A 181 18.50 6.28 1.80
N ALA A 182 19.52 6.08 2.66
CA ALA A 182 19.66 4.86 3.46
C ALA A 182 18.47 4.64 4.38
N LEU A 183 17.99 5.70 5.05
CA LEU A 183 16.82 5.61 5.91
C LEU A 183 15.56 5.19 5.12
N MET A 184 15.29 5.82 3.96
CA MET A 184 14.11 5.51 3.16
C MET A 184 14.18 4.11 2.54
N TYR A 185 15.31 3.70 1.98
CA TYR A 185 15.49 2.32 1.49
C TYR A 185 15.47 1.30 2.62
N GLY A 186 16.04 1.61 3.78
CA GLY A 186 15.99 0.77 4.97
C GLY A 186 14.54 0.57 5.46
N LEU A 187 13.76 1.66 5.57
CA LEU A 187 12.35 1.59 5.94
C LEU A 187 11.53 0.80 4.92
N SER A 188 11.85 0.89 3.61
CA SER A 188 11.14 0.11 2.60
C SER A 188 11.21 -1.39 2.86
N LEU A 189 12.29 -1.92 3.46
CA LEU A 189 12.39 -3.34 3.81
C LEU A 189 11.33 -3.80 4.83
N TYR A 190 10.79 -2.90 5.62
CA TYR A 190 9.74 -3.18 6.60
C TYR A 190 8.32 -2.93 6.08
N THR A 191 8.19 -2.59 4.78
CA THR A 191 6.88 -2.37 4.15
C THR A 191 6.32 -3.64 3.52
N TYR A 192 7.15 -4.48 2.90
CA TYR A 192 6.69 -5.71 2.26
C TYR A 192 7.82 -6.71 1.99
N ALA A 193 7.64 -7.94 2.40
CA ALA A 193 8.70 -8.97 2.33
C ALA A 193 9.12 -9.32 0.89
N THR A 194 8.24 -9.20 -0.09
CA THR A 194 8.54 -9.56 -1.49
C THR A 194 9.64 -8.71 -2.11
N ILE A 195 9.91 -7.51 -1.57
CA ILE A 195 10.94 -6.61 -2.10
C ILE A 195 12.33 -6.86 -1.50
N TRP A 196 12.46 -7.67 -0.48
CA TRP A 196 13.75 -7.91 0.21
C TRP A 196 14.89 -8.34 -0.72
N PRO A 197 14.71 -9.23 -1.70
CA PRO A 197 15.79 -9.58 -2.62
C PRO A 197 16.12 -8.48 -3.64
N PHE A 198 15.18 -7.56 -3.92
CA PHE A 198 15.34 -6.57 -4.99
C PHE A 198 15.99 -5.27 -4.50
N VAL A 199 15.64 -4.79 -3.30
CA VAL A 199 16.16 -3.53 -2.75
C VAL A 199 17.68 -3.51 -2.66
N PRO A 200 18.37 -4.54 -2.13
CA PRO A 200 19.84 -4.58 -2.13
C PRO A 200 20.46 -4.52 -3.53
N VAL A 201 19.85 -5.21 -4.51
CA VAL A 201 20.32 -5.19 -5.91
C VAL A 201 20.12 -3.82 -6.54
N ILE A 202 18.98 -3.16 -6.31
CA ILE A 202 18.72 -1.78 -6.76
C ILE A 202 19.81 -0.85 -6.23
N ILE A 203 20.07 -0.87 -4.93
CA ILE A 203 21.05 -0.01 -4.26
C ILE A 203 22.46 -0.30 -4.81
N LEU A 204 22.83 -1.57 -4.92
CA LEU A 204 24.15 -1.96 -5.42
C LEU A 204 24.40 -1.44 -6.84
N LEU A 205 23.44 -1.63 -7.76
CA LEU A 205 23.58 -1.18 -9.13
C LEU A 205 23.58 0.36 -9.24
N GLN A 206 22.79 1.05 -8.44
CA GLN A 206 22.80 2.50 -8.35
C GLN A 206 24.15 3.02 -7.83
N LEU A 207 24.73 2.38 -6.79
CA LEU A 207 26.06 2.72 -6.27
C LEU A 207 27.14 2.50 -7.33
N ILE A 208 27.15 1.32 -7.98
CA ILE A 208 28.11 1.00 -9.06
C ILE A 208 28.02 2.05 -10.16
N TYR A 209 26.80 2.39 -10.60
CA TYR A 209 26.60 3.39 -11.63
C TYR A 209 27.13 4.77 -11.21
N CYS A 210 26.80 5.26 -10.03
CA CYS A 210 27.29 6.56 -9.54
C CYS A 210 28.81 6.59 -9.33
N MET A 211 29.40 5.52 -8.84
CA MET A 211 30.87 5.44 -8.65
C MET A 211 31.60 5.37 -9.98
N ALA A 212 31.10 4.60 -10.97
CA ALA A 212 31.68 4.52 -12.30
C ALA A 212 31.74 5.89 -13.01
N TYR A 213 30.74 6.74 -12.78
CA TYR A 213 30.71 8.11 -13.30
C TYR A 213 31.28 9.16 -12.35
N LYS A 214 31.97 8.76 -11.29
CA LYS A 214 32.62 9.64 -10.29
C LYS A 214 31.67 10.65 -9.62
N LYS A 215 30.35 10.31 -9.55
CA LYS A 215 29.33 11.12 -8.86
C LYS A 215 29.28 10.85 -7.36
N LEU A 216 29.68 9.66 -6.94
CA LEU A 216 29.93 9.32 -5.54
C LEU A 216 31.37 8.85 -5.39
N ARG A 217 31.97 9.13 -4.23
CA ARG A 217 33.32 8.73 -3.87
C ARG A 217 33.30 7.96 -2.55
N PHE A 218 34.40 7.31 -2.23
CA PHE A 218 34.60 6.74 -0.90
C PHE A 218 34.66 7.89 0.11
N SER A 219 33.65 8.00 0.95
CA SER A 219 33.48 9.07 1.92
C SER A 219 32.84 8.54 3.21
N ARG A 220 32.91 9.34 4.28
CA ARG A 220 32.24 9.03 5.53
C ARG A 220 30.70 8.86 5.34
N TYR A 221 30.12 9.58 4.40
CA TYR A 221 28.68 9.50 4.13
C TYR A 221 28.32 8.19 3.44
N LEU A 222 29.17 7.68 2.55
CA LEU A 222 28.99 6.36 1.94
C LEU A 222 29.14 5.25 3.00
N LEU A 223 30.12 5.37 3.89
CA LEU A 223 30.29 4.42 4.99
C LEU A 223 29.04 4.41 5.92
N LEU A 224 28.56 5.59 6.30
CA LEU A 224 27.35 5.73 7.11
C LEU A 224 26.09 5.22 6.39
N PHE A 225 26.00 5.43 5.08
CA PHE A 225 24.92 4.88 4.25
C PHE A 225 24.86 3.34 4.37
N VAL A 226 25.99 2.69 4.17
CA VAL A 226 26.09 1.22 4.28
C VAL A 226 25.81 0.76 5.71
N LEU A 227 26.32 1.47 6.72
CA LEU A 227 26.12 1.15 8.12
C LEU A 227 24.63 1.26 8.51
N ILE A 228 23.94 2.33 8.11
CA ILE A 228 22.50 2.51 8.38
C ILE A 228 21.71 1.37 7.74
N LEU A 229 21.96 1.05 6.47
CA LEU A 229 21.29 -0.04 5.78
C LEU A 229 21.53 -1.38 6.47
N PHE A 230 22.77 -1.65 6.90
CA PHE A 230 23.13 -2.87 7.62
C PHE A 230 22.39 -2.96 8.96
N ILE A 231 22.38 -1.88 9.75
CA ILE A 231 21.66 -1.83 11.03
C ILE A 231 20.17 -2.06 10.83
N MET A 232 19.58 -1.46 9.79
CA MET A 232 18.14 -1.65 9.51
C MET A 232 17.82 -3.02 8.93
N ALA A 233 18.70 -3.63 8.16
CA ALA A 233 18.50 -4.97 7.60
C ALA A 233 18.76 -6.09 8.63
N LEU A 234 19.59 -5.85 9.65
CA LEU A 234 20.02 -6.87 10.61
C LEU A 234 18.84 -7.55 11.33
N PRO A 235 17.83 -6.85 11.87
CA PRO A 235 16.69 -7.51 12.50
C PRO A 235 15.91 -8.44 11.55
N LEU A 236 15.77 -8.06 10.26
CA LEU A 236 15.11 -8.90 9.26
C LEU A 236 15.97 -10.10 8.85
N LEU A 237 17.30 -9.96 8.81
CA LEU A 237 18.20 -11.09 8.61
C LEU A 237 18.11 -12.09 9.78
N LEU A 238 18.07 -11.59 11.02
CA LEU A 238 17.86 -12.45 12.20
C LEU A 238 16.47 -13.10 12.15
N PHE A 239 15.43 -12.38 11.72
CA PHE A 239 14.09 -12.95 11.51
C PHE A 239 14.11 -14.11 10.50
N LEU A 240 14.83 -13.97 9.40
CA LEU A 240 15.02 -15.06 8.44
C LEU A 240 15.74 -16.26 9.08
N LEU A 241 16.82 -16.04 9.85
CA LEU A 241 17.56 -17.10 10.53
C LEU A 241 16.68 -17.86 11.53
N VAL A 242 15.83 -17.14 12.30
CA VAL A 242 14.85 -17.75 13.22
C VAL A 242 13.85 -18.61 12.46
N ASN A 243 13.28 -18.10 11.39
CA ASN A 243 12.20 -18.76 10.67
C ASN A 243 12.68 -19.87 9.73
N TYR A 244 13.96 -19.88 9.34
CA TYR A 244 14.61 -21.03 8.70
C TYR A 244 15.16 -22.07 9.69
N GLY A 245 15.06 -21.81 10.99
CA GLY A 245 15.46 -22.75 12.05
C GLY A 245 16.96 -22.80 12.35
N TYR A 246 17.73 -21.78 11.95
CA TYR A 246 19.16 -21.69 12.27
C TYR A 246 19.41 -21.19 13.69
N ILE A 247 18.52 -20.37 14.24
CA ILE A 247 18.56 -19.87 15.61
C ILE A 247 17.15 -19.89 16.21
N ASP A 248 17.05 -19.90 17.53
CA ASP A 248 15.78 -19.79 18.24
C ASP A 248 15.22 -18.37 18.17
N GLU A 249 13.91 -18.22 18.44
CA GLU A 249 13.27 -16.92 18.53
C GLU A 249 13.94 -16.04 19.60
N ILE A 250 13.95 -14.74 19.37
CA ILE A 250 14.52 -13.78 20.31
C ILE A 250 13.38 -13.02 20.99
N ARG A 251 13.23 -13.20 22.29
CA ARG A 251 12.27 -12.48 23.11
C ARG A 251 13.01 -11.64 24.15
N THR A 252 12.87 -10.33 24.06
CA THR A 252 13.38 -9.38 25.05
C THR A 252 12.24 -8.47 25.53
N SER A 253 12.47 -7.74 26.62
CA SER A 253 11.50 -6.72 27.08
C SER A 253 11.41 -5.49 26.16
N PHE A 254 12.36 -5.32 25.23
CA PHE A 254 12.42 -4.14 24.36
C PHE A 254 12.01 -4.43 22.92
N PHE A 255 12.38 -5.59 22.39
CA PHE A 255 12.04 -6.04 21.04
C PHE A 255 12.01 -7.56 20.96
N SER A 256 11.33 -8.07 19.95
CA SER A 256 11.27 -9.50 19.68
C SER A 256 11.49 -9.81 18.22
N ILE A 257 12.12 -10.95 17.95
CA ILE A 257 12.21 -11.55 16.63
C ILE A 257 11.38 -12.82 16.65
N PRO A 258 10.14 -12.77 16.16
CA PRO A 258 9.17 -13.84 16.30
C PRO A 258 9.47 -15.03 15.40
N LYS A 259 9.06 -16.21 15.86
CA LYS A 259 8.94 -17.40 15.03
C LYS A 259 7.51 -17.54 14.56
N LEU A 260 7.31 -17.56 13.23
CA LEU A 260 5.99 -17.75 12.63
C LEU A 260 5.57 -19.23 12.73
N LEU A 261 4.27 -19.47 12.80
CA LEU A 261 3.71 -20.82 12.67
C LEU A 261 3.97 -21.38 11.26
N TYR A 262 3.88 -20.52 10.25
CA TYR A 262 4.12 -20.90 8.87
C TYR A 262 4.79 -19.75 8.10
N MET A 263 5.97 -20.00 7.55
CA MET A 263 6.67 -19.04 6.71
C MET A 263 6.31 -19.24 5.24
N ARG A 264 5.78 -18.21 4.58
CA ARG A 264 5.37 -18.23 3.16
C ARG A 264 6.57 -18.15 2.20
N SER A 265 7.56 -19.04 2.36
CA SER A 265 8.75 -19.07 1.48
C SER A 265 8.44 -19.52 0.05
N SER A 266 7.32 -20.21 -0.17
CA SER A 266 6.92 -20.78 -1.47
C SER A 266 6.23 -19.77 -2.41
N GLU A 267 5.96 -18.54 -1.99
CA GLU A 267 5.32 -17.53 -2.86
C GLU A 267 6.24 -17.09 -4.01
N LEU A 268 7.56 -17.11 -3.80
CA LEU A 268 8.56 -16.82 -4.82
C LEU A 268 8.95 -18.12 -5.54
N SER A 269 8.33 -18.40 -6.66
CA SER A 269 8.64 -19.60 -7.48
C SER A 269 8.65 -19.26 -8.96
N PHE A 270 9.30 -20.11 -9.78
CA PHE A 270 9.25 -20.02 -11.24
C PHE A 270 8.16 -20.93 -11.85
N ASP A 271 7.36 -21.58 -11.02
CA ASP A 271 6.28 -22.45 -11.45
C ASP A 271 5.09 -21.67 -12.01
N GLU A 272 4.19 -22.35 -12.70
CA GLU A 272 2.95 -21.79 -13.26
C GLU A 272 3.19 -20.56 -14.20
N LYS A 273 4.23 -20.58 -15.03
CA LYS A 273 4.62 -19.43 -15.89
C LYS A 273 3.48 -18.89 -16.76
N ALA A 274 2.66 -19.77 -17.34
CA ALA A 274 1.55 -19.38 -18.20
C ALA A 274 0.52 -18.55 -17.42
N LYS A 275 0.14 -18.99 -16.20
CA LYS A 275 -0.78 -18.28 -15.33
C LYS A 275 -0.23 -16.93 -14.84
N LYS A 276 1.08 -16.89 -14.55
CA LYS A 276 1.75 -15.63 -14.16
C LYS A 276 1.77 -14.62 -15.30
N LEU A 277 1.99 -15.06 -16.55
CA LEU A 277 1.91 -14.19 -17.73
C LEU A 277 0.48 -13.71 -17.99
N GLU A 278 -0.54 -14.53 -17.76
CA GLU A 278 -1.94 -14.12 -17.82
C GLU A 278 -2.23 -13.01 -16.81
N LEU A 279 -1.86 -13.20 -15.54
CA LEU A 279 -2.03 -12.18 -14.50
C LEU A 279 -1.30 -10.85 -14.81
N LEU A 280 -0.14 -10.91 -15.48
CA LEU A 280 0.53 -9.71 -15.96
C LEU A 280 -0.25 -9.04 -17.08
N GLY A 281 -0.88 -9.81 -17.98
CA GLY A 281 -1.81 -9.29 -18.98
C GLY A 281 -3.00 -8.58 -18.30
N ASP A 282 -3.55 -9.18 -17.25
CA ASP A 282 -4.63 -8.58 -16.46
C ASP A 282 -4.20 -7.22 -15.88
N ILE A 283 -2.99 -7.10 -15.32
CA ILE A 283 -2.53 -5.86 -14.69
C ILE A 283 -2.11 -4.79 -15.72
N PHE A 284 -1.39 -5.15 -16.78
CA PHE A 284 -0.79 -4.16 -17.68
C PHE A 284 -1.61 -3.89 -18.94
N ILE A 285 -2.49 -4.81 -19.37
CA ILE A 285 -3.34 -4.64 -20.55
C ILE A 285 -4.75 -4.28 -20.13
N THR A 286 -5.42 -5.14 -19.35
CA THR A 286 -6.79 -4.89 -18.87
C THR A 286 -6.83 -3.98 -17.65
N GLN A 287 -5.72 -3.77 -16.98
CA GLN A 287 -5.56 -2.94 -15.78
C GLN A 287 -6.55 -3.29 -14.65
N ASN A 288 -6.89 -4.58 -14.56
CA ASN A 288 -7.79 -5.13 -13.56
C ASN A 288 -7.19 -6.41 -12.99
N ASP A 289 -6.82 -6.43 -11.71
CA ASP A 289 -6.27 -7.58 -11.01
C ASP A 289 -7.36 -8.48 -10.39
N LYS A 290 -8.62 -8.24 -10.75
CA LYS A 290 -9.81 -8.96 -10.26
C LYS A 290 -10.08 -8.76 -8.75
N ASN A 291 -9.34 -7.89 -8.09
CA ASN A 291 -9.60 -7.46 -6.73
C ASN A 291 -10.21 -6.05 -6.77
N ILE A 292 -11.50 -5.96 -6.51
CA ILE A 292 -12.24 -4.71 -6.63
C ILE A 292 -11.65 -3.58 -5.77
N TRP A 293 -11.09 -3.90 -4.61
CA TRP A 293 -10.46 -2.92 -3.71
C TRP A 293 -9.12 -2.36 -4.21
N ASN A 294 -8.54 -2.92 -5.27
CA ASN A 294 -7.29 -2.47 -5.88
C ASN A 294 -7.50 -1.75 -7.20
N SER A 295 -8.43 -2.25 -8.03
CA SER A 295 -8.56 -1.82 -9.42
C SER A 295 -10.02 -1.52 -9.78
N PRO A 296 -10.32 -0.24 -10.08
CA PRO A 296 -11.64 0.17 -10.53
C PRO A 296 -11.85 -0.31 -11.98
N GLU A 297 -12.77 -1.23 -12.21
CA GLU A 297 -12.99 -1.87 -13.51
C GLU A 297 -13.21 -0.87 -14.65
N LYS A 298 -13.98 0.19 -14.39
CA LYS A 298 -14.34 1.21 -15.39
C LYS A 298 -13.16 2.07 -15.86
N TYR A 299 -12.16 2.31 -15.01
CA TYR A 299 -11.05 3.23 -15.29
C TYR A 299 -9.68 2.55 -15.34
N GLY A 300 -9.54 1.34 -14.80
CA GLY A 300 -8.28 0.63 -14.65
C GLY A 300 -7.35 1.26 -13.61
N LEU A 301 -6.19 0.64 -13.41
CA LEU A 301 -5.19 1.09 -12.42
C LEU A 301 -4.59 2.47 -12.77
N PHE A 302 -4.38 2.76 -14.06
CA PHE A 302 -3.62 3.95 -14.52
C PHE A 302 -4.37 4.80 -15.56
N TYR A 303 -5.64 4.53 -15.85
CA TYR A 303 -6.37 4.80 -17.07
C TYR A 303 -5.82 4.01 -18.29
N TYR A 304 -6.68 3.40 -19.06
CA TYR A 304 -6.31 2.50 -20.19
C TYR A 304 -5.36 3.13 -21.20
N ILE A 305 -5.46 4.45 -21.42
CA ILE A 305 -4.61 5.19 -22.36
C ILE A 305 -3.16 5.38 -21.85
N THR A 306 -2.84 5.04 -20.61
CA THR A 306 -1.54 5.33 -19.99
C THR A 306 -0.43 4.41 -20.51
N MET A 307 -0.72 3.14 -20.77
CA MET A 307 0.31 2.15 -21.10
C MET A 307 1.09 2.45 -22.39
N PRO A 308 0.48 2.93 -23.49
CA PRO A 308 1.24 3.39 -24.66
C PRO A 308 2.24 4.50 -24.33
N PHE A 309 1.85 5.49 -23.53
CA PHE A 309 2.77 6.55 -23.08
C PHE A 309 3.88 6.00 -22.18
N ALA A 310 3.55 5.08 -21.27
CA ALA A 310 4.54 4.45 -20.39
C ALA A 310 5.58 3.67 -21.18
N LEU A 311 5.15 2.89 -22.18
CA LEU A 311 6.05 2.15 -23.07
C LEU A 311 6.97 3.10 -23.85
N PHE A 312 6.42 4.17 -24.41
CA PHE A 312 7.21 5.17 -25.15
C PHE A 312 8.24 5.86 -24.23
N GLY A 313 7.85 6.24 -23.02
CA GLY A 313 8.76 6.84 -22.03
C GLY A 313 9.82 5.87 -21.54
N LEU A 314 9.47 4.59 -21.34
CA LEU A 314 10.43 3.55 -20.98
C LEU A 314 11.48 3.34 -22.08
N ILE A 315 11.04 3.22 -23.33
CA ILE A 315 11.96 3.10 -24.48
C ILE A 315 12.91 4.29 -24.53
N PHE A 316 12.40 5.50 -24.31
CA PHE A 316 13.24 6.69 -24.25
C PHE A 316 14.26 6.62 -23.10
N CYS A 317 13.84 6.25 -21.89
CA CYS A 317 14.72 6.13 -20.72
C CYS A 317 15.79 5.05 -20.91
N ILE A 318 15.44 3.92 -21.53
CA ILE A 318 16.41 2.86 -21.91
C ILE A 318 17.41 3.40 -22.92
N ARG A 319 16.93 4.12 -23.94
CA ARG A 319 17.81 4.77 -24.93
C ARG A 319 18.78 5.75 -24.28
N GLU A 320 18.31 6.61 -23.38
CA GLU A 320 19.19 7.54 -22.65
C GLU A 320 20.20 6.80 -21.75
N PHE A 321 19.80 5.72 -21.10
CA PHE A 321 20.71 4.87 -20.33
C PHE A 321 21.81 4.28 -21.22
N VAL A 322 21.44 3.67 -22.37
CA VAL A 322 22.41 3.09 -23.32
C VAL A 322 23.35 4.14 -23.91
N ILE A 323 22.83 5.33 -24.26
CA ILE A 323 23.65 6.44 -24.75
C ILE A 323 24.63 6.89 -23.66
N GLY A 324 24.16 7.02 -22.41
CA GLY A 324 25.00 7.36 -21.27
C GLY A 324 26.16 6.35 -21.11
N LEU A 325 25.87 5.05 -21.19
CA LEU A 325 26.90 4.01 -21.13
C LEU A 325 27.91 4.12 -22.29
N ARG A 326 27.45 4.28 -23.54
CA ARG A 326 28.32 4.37 -24.72
C ARG A 326 29.20 5.61 -24.75
N ARG A 327 28.70 6.75 -24.24
CA ARG A 327 29.41 8.03 -24.21
C ARG A 327 30.17 8.30 -22.91
N HIS A 328 30.08 7.38 -21.95
CA HIS A 328 30.61 7.58 -20.61
C HIS A 328 30.05 8.86 -19.93
N GLU A 329 28.76 9.19 -20.17
CA GLU A 329 28.07 10.34 -19.61
C GLU A 329 27.13 9.92 -18.48
N TYR A 330 27.21 10.59 -17.34
CA TYR A 330 26.24 10.39 -16.25
C TYR A 330 24.85 10.90 -16.66
N ARG A 331 23.86 10.03 -16.60
CA ARG A 331 22.45 10.32 -16.88
C ARG A 331 21.63 9.98 -15.64
N PRO A 332 21.18 10.96 -14.83
CA PRO A 332 20.46 10.67 -13.57
C PRO A 332 19.14 9.92 -13.79
N ALA A 333 18.44 10.08 -14.91
CA ALA A 333 17.24 9.31 -15.25
C ALA A 333 17.50 7.79 -15.31
N SER A 334 18.75 7.37 -15.53
CA SER A 334 19.15 5.96 -15.55
C SER A 334 18.89 5.25 -14.23
N MET A 335 18.86 5.97 -13.10
CA MET A 335 18.58 5.41 -11.79
C MET A 335 17.15 4.86 -11.69
N LEU A 336 16.17 5.57 -12.26
CA LEU A 336 14.78 5.11 -12.34
C LEU A 336 14.68 3.87 -13.25
N THR A 337 15.41 3.87 -14.38
CA THR A 337 15.46 2.73 -15.30
C THR A 337 16.03 1.48 -14.62
N VAL A 338 17.11 1.63 -13.87
CA VAL A 338 17.71 0.55 -13.08
C VAL A 338 16.73 0.01 -12.05
N GLN A 339 16.08 0.87 -11.28
CA GLN A 339 15.10 0.45 -10.27
C GLN A 339 13.95 -0.33 -10.89
N PHE A 340 13.43 0.12 -12.02
CA PHE A 340 12.34 -0.55 -12.73
C PHE A 340 12.76 -1.92 -13.28
N ILE A 341 13.92 -1.99 -13.98
CA ILE A 341 14.40 -3.23 -14.58
C ILE A 341 14.69 -4.29 -13.50
N VAL A 342 15.28 -3.89 -12.37
CA VAL A 342 15.54 -4.81 -11.25
C VAL A 342 14.24 -5.30 -10.62
N GLY A 343 13.19 -4.49 -10.63
CA GLY A 343 11.87 -4.90 -10.12
C GLY A 343 11.08 -5.83 -11.04
N LEU A 344 11.37 -5.87 -12.36
CA LEU A 344 10.62 -6.68 -13.32
C LEU A 344 10.58 -8.19 -13.00
N PRO A 345 11.67 -8.86 -12.53
CA PRO A 345 11.61 -10.25 -12.18
C PRO A 345 10.56 -10.61 -11.13
N LEU A 346 10.16 -9.65 -10.28
CA LEU A 346 9.08 -9.82 -9.31
C LEU A 346 7.78 -10.30 -9.98
N CYS A 347 7.48 -9.74 -11.16
CA CYS A 347 6.32 -10.09 -11.97
C CYS A 347 6.30 -11.57 -12.40
N LEU A 348 7.47 -12.19 -12.55
CA LEU A 348 7.60 -13.58 -12.97
C LEU A 348 7.75 -14.55 -11.79
N LEU A 349 8.16 -14.05 -10.64
CA LEU A 349 8.34 -14.83 -9.42
C LEU A 349 7.06 -15.00 -8.63
N LEU A 350 6.18 -13.98 -8.63
CA LEU A 350 4.93 -13.96 -7.88
C LEU A 350 3.72 -14.24 -8.78
N LYS A 351 2.62 -14.71 -8.17
CA LYS A 351 1.27 -14.55 -8.73
C LYS A 351 0.91 -13.07 -8.57
N ALA A 352 1.17 -12.30 -9.63
CA ALA A 352 1.08 -10.85 -9.60
C ALA A 352 -0.36 -10.38 -9.35
N ASN A 353 -0.50 -9.40 -8.48
CA ASN A 353 -1.68 -8.56 -8.33
C ASN A 353 -1.22 -7.12 -8.06
N ALA A 354 -2.14 -6.17 -7.99
CA ALA A 354 -1.79 -4.76 -7.85
C ALA A 354 -1.01 -4.43 -6.57
N THR A 355 -1.20 -5.17 -5.49
CA THR A 355 -0.48 -4.95 -4.22
C THR A 355 0.91 -5.59 -4.20
N LYS A 356 1.08 -6.76 -4.83
CA LYS A 356 2.34 -7.51 -4.80
C LYS A 356 3.44 -6.92 -5.67
N ILE A 357 3.08 -6.22 -6.77
CA ILE A 357 4.04 -5.64 -7.71
C ILE A 357 3.98 -4.12 -7.81
N ASN A 358 3.30 -3.47 -6.87
CA ASN A 358 3.05 -2.02 -6.85
C ASN A 358 4.32 -1.16 -6.86
N ILE A 359 5.48 -1.71 -6.49
CA ILE A 359 6.77 -1.01 -6.56
C ILE A 359 7.14 -0.58 -7.99
N LEU A 360 6.55 -1.20 -9.01
CA LEU A 360 6.73 -0.85 -10.42
C LEU A 360 5.82 0.30 -10.86
N PHE A 361 4.77 0.63 -10.10
CA PHE A 361 3.68 1.46 -10.59
C PHE A 361 4.03 2.95 -10.59
N ILE A 362 4.71 3.49 -9.57
CA ILE A 362 5.23 4.86 -9.62
C ILE A 362 6.22 5.04 -10.79
N PRO A 363 7.21 4.17 -11.01
CA PRO A 363 8.03 4.17 -12.22
C PRO A 363 7.22 4.19 -13.53
N ILE A 364 6.18 3.36 -13.66
CA ILE A 364 5.31 3.32 -14.84
C ILE A 364 4.60 4.66 -15.07
N VAL A 365 4.03 5.25 -14.02
CA VAL A 365 3.39 6.57 -14.11
C VAL A 365 4.39 7.65 -14.52
N ILE A 366 5.62 7.60 -13.98
CA ILE A 366 6.68 8.54 -14.39
C ILE A 366 7.08 8.31 -15.85
N PHE A 367 7.22 7.06 -16.31
CA PHE A 367 7.49 6.78 -17.71
C PHE A 367 6.36 7.28 -18.62
N ALA A 368 5.09 7.13 -18.22
CA ALA A 368 3.97 7.67 -18.97
C ALA A 368 4.05 9.21 -19.09
N ALA A 369 4.38 9.88 -18.02
CA ALA A 369 4.58 11.34 -18.02
C ALA A 369 5.73 11.75 -18.93
N LEU A 370 6.86 11.03 -18.89
CA LEU A 370 8.01 11.24 -19.77
C LEU A 370 7.66 10.95 -21.24
N GLY A 371 6.88 9.89 -21.50
CA GLY A 371 6.41 9.55 -22.84
C GLY A 371 5.56 10.68 -23.46
N ALA A 372 4.59 11.20 -22.71
CA ALA A 372 3.79 12.35 -23.13
C ALA A 372 4.64 13.61 -23.34
N TYR A 373 5.58 13.87 -22.41
CA TYR A 373 6.51 14.99 -22.51
C TYR A 373 7.37 14.89 -23.77
N PHE A 374 8.04 13.75 -24.02
CA PHE A 374 8.90 13.57 -25.19
C PHE A 374 8.11 13.59 -26.51
N LEU A 375 6.92 13.00 -26.54
CA LEU A 375 6.04 13.12 -27.71
C LEU A 375 5.78 14.59 -28.05
N SER A 376 5.54 15.43 -27.06
CA SER A 376 5.35 16.86 -27.24
C SER A 376 6.59 17.61 -27.76
N THR A 377 7.80 17.09 -27.49
CA THR A 377 9.07 17.70 -27.97
C THR A 377 9.35 17.36 -29.42
N VAL A 378 8.92 16.18 -29.91
CA VAL A 378 9.13 15.75 -31.32
C VAL A 378 7.98 16.13 -32.24
N THR A 379 6.81 16.46 -31.70
CA THR A 379 5.63 16.89 -32.47
C THR A 379 5.37 18.39 -32.29
N HIS A 380 4.46 18.71 -31.36
CA HIS A 380 4.10 20.09 -31.04
C HIS A 380 3.75 20.23 -29.56
N ARG A 381 4.17 21.34 -28.93
CA ARG A 381 3.94 21.60 -27.48
C ARG A 381 2.47 21.52 -27.06
N ARG A 382 1.52 21.85 -27.94
CA ARG A 382 0.07 21.72 -27.68
C ARG A 382 -0.37 20.28 -27.41
N VAL A 383 0.40 19.28 -27.86
CA VAL A 383 0.14 17.86 -27.59
C VAL A 383 0.16 17.59 -26.08
N LEU A 384 1.13 18.17 -25.34
CA LEU A 384 1.20 18.00 -23.90
C LEU A 384 -0.06 18.58 -23.20
N THR A 385 -0.52 19.75 -23.65
CA THR A 385 -1.77 20.34 -23.15
C THR A 385 -2.98 19.47 -23.49
N GLY A 386 -3.07 18.96 -24.72
CA GLY A 386 -4.15 18.05 -25.13
C GLY A 386 -4.19 16.77 -24.27
N VAL A 387 -3.03 16.15 -24.06
CA VAL A 387 -2.89 14.98 -23.17
C VAL A 387 -3.35 15.34 -21.75
N ALA A 388 -2.88 16.46 -21.20
CA ALA A 388 -3.28 16.88 -19.86
C ALA A 388 -4.80 17.14 -19.75
N CYS A 389 -5.44 17.70 -20.76
CA CYS A 389 -6.90 17.91 -20.79
C CYS A 389 -7.66 16.58 -20.81
N ILE A 390 -7.21 15.60 -21.61
CA ILE A 390 -7.82 14.26 -21.67
C ILE A 390 -7.74 13.59 -20.29
N TYR A 391 -6.55 13.59 -19.69
CA TYR A 391 -6.37 13.02 -18.36
C TYR A 391 -7.17 13.76 -17.28
N ALA A 392 -7.30 15.08 -17.36
CA ALA A 392 -8.14 15.84 -16.43
C ALA A 392 -9.63 15.46 -16.56
N ALA A 393 -10.12 15.24 -17.78
CA ALA A 393 -11.49 14.77 -18.02
C ALA A 393 -11.71 13.35 -17.44
N LEU A 394 -10.75 12.44 -17.68
CA LEU A 394 -10.79 11.09 -17.11
C LEU A 394 -10.76 11.13 -15.58
N PHE A 395 -9.97 12.02 -14.98
CA PHE A 395 -9.89 12.20 -13.55
C PHE A 395 -11.21 12.66 -12.95
N ILE A 396 -11.87 13.66 -13.55
CA ILE A 396 -13.19 14.12 -13.09
C ILE A 396 -14.20 12.96 -13.13
N GLY A 397 -14.22 12.20 -14.23
CA GLY A 397 -15.09 11.03 -14.34
C GLY A 397 -14.77 9.94 -13.34
N PHE A 398 -13.48 9.71 -13.06
CA PHE A 398 -13.03 8.76 -12.05
C PHE A 398 -13.45 9.18 -10.63
N GLU A 399 -13.28 10.47 -10.26
CA GLU A 399 -13.67 10.96 -8.94
C GLU A 399 -15.19 10.78 -8.71
N VAL A 400 -16.01 11.09 -9.70
CA VAL A 400 -17.46 10.85 -9.61
C VAL A 400 -17.74 9.36 -9.37
N TYR A 401 -17.19 8.49 -10.22
CA TYR A 401 -17.35 7.04 -10.10
C TYR A 401 -16.84 6.50 -8.76
N TYR A 402 -15.68 6.97 -8.29
CA TYR A 402 -15.05 6.50 -7.06
C TYR A 402 -15.88 6.80 -5.81
N PHE A 403 -16.53 7.96 -5.77
CA PHE A 403 -17.35 8.38 -4.63
C PHE A 403 -18.84 8.00 -4.74
N THR A 404 -19.23 7.29 -5.80
CA THR A 404 -20.58 6.76 -6.03
C THR A 404 -20.54 5.25 -6.24
N ASP A 405 -20.52 4.79 -7.46
CA ASP A 405 -20.64 3.38 -7.86
C ASP A 405 -19.55 2.50 -7.20
N TYR A 406 -18.29 2.93 -7.25
CA TYR A 406 -17.17 2.15 -6.67
C TYR A 406 -17.23 2.05 -5.15
N ASP A 407 -17.65 3.11 -4.44
CA ASP A 407 -17.87 3.05 -2.99
C ASP A 407 -18.92 2.00 -2.66
N GLU A 408 -20.04 1.95 -3.41
CA GLU A 408 -21.10 0.98 -3.23
C GLU A 408 -20.62 -0.45 -3.49
N ASP A 409 -19.92 -0.68 -4.60
CA ASP A 409 -19.37 -1.98 -4.99
C ASP A 409 -18.36 -2.54 -3.97
N THR A 410 -17.63 -1.68 -3.26
CA THR A 410 -16.59 -2.10 -2.30
C THR A 410 -17.11 -2.33 -0.88
N ARG A 411 -18.31 -1.89 -0.52
CA ARG A 411 -18.87 -1.93 0.86
C ARG A 411 -18.82 -3.32 1.50
N ALA A 412 -19.24 -4.36 0.77
CA ALA A 412 -19.22 -5.72 1.29
C ALA A 412 -17.79 -6.22 1.59
N HIS A 413 -16.81 -5.83 0.76
CA HIS A 413 -15.40 -6.20 0.94
C HIS A 413 -14.71 -5.48 2.10
N PHE A 414 -15.27 -4.36 2.54
CA PHE A 414 -14.82 -3.60 3.70
C PHE A 414 -15.75 -3.76 4.90
N SER A 415 -16.67 -4.73 4.89
CA SER A 415 -17.59 -5.03 6.01
C SER A 415 -18.33 -3.79 6.51
N TYR A 416 -18.91 -3.02 5.57
CA TYR A 416 -19.69 -1.82 5.89
C TYR A 416 -20.91 -2.18 6.76
N GLY A 417 -21.01 -1.54 7.91
CA GLY A 417 -22.08 -1.76 8.90
C GLY A 417 -21.71 -2.71 10.04
N LEU A 418 -20.54 -3.39 9.99
CA LEU A 418 -20.12 -4.31 11.06
C LEU A 418 -19.95 -3.61 12.41
N GLU A 419 -19.41 -2.40 12.45
CA GLU A 419 -19.27 -1.60 13.70
C GLU A 419 -20.62 -1.41 14.36
N GLN A 420 -21.63 -0.92 13.63
CA GLN A 420 -22.98 -0.72 14.13
C GLN A 420 -23.67 -2.05 14.50
N ALA A 421 -23.45 -3.11 13.72
CA ALA A 421 -24.00 -4.43 14.03
C ALA A 421 -23.43 -5.00 15.33
N LEU A 422 -22.13 -4.78 15.62
CA LEU A 422 -21.51 -5.17 16.89
C LEU A 422 -22.08 -4.35 18.05
N GLU A 423 -22.25 -3.04 17.91
CA GLU A 423 -22.84 -2.18 18.94
C GLU A 423 -24.26 -2.66 19.32
N ILE A 424 -25.10 -2.97 18.34
CA ILE A 424 -26.45 -3.50 18.60
C ILE A 424 -26.38 -4.87 19.28
N ALA A 425 -25.52 -5.76 18.78
CA ALA A 425 -25.40 -7.11 19.32
C ALA A 425 -24.91 -7.10 20.78
N GLU A 426 -23.97 -6.19 21.13
CA GLU A 426 -23.49 -5.98 22.50
C GLU A 426 -24.59 -5.51 23.46
N GLU A 427 -25.54 -4.72 22.98
CA GLU A 427 -26.68 -4.26 23.79
C GLU A 427 -27.77 -5.32 23.98
N LYS A 428 -27.90 -6.28 23.06
CA LYS A 428 -29.02 -7.20 22.98
C LYS A 428 -28.72 -8.64 23.37
N GLY A 429 -27.45 -9.08 23.33
CA GLY A 429 -27.06 -10.47 23.55
C GLY A 429 -25.97 -10.64 24.59
N GLU A 430 -26.03 -11.69 25.41
CA GLU A 430 -24.94 -12.11 26.29
C GLU A 430 -23.84 -12.85 25.53
N LYS A 431 -24.20 -13.50 24.41
CA LYS A 431 -23.31 -14.15 23.46
C LYS A 431 -23.55 -13.57 22.07
N ILE A 432 -22.49 -13.33 21.34
CA ILE A 432 -22.57 -12.76 19.99
C ILE A 432 -22.05 -13.78 19.00
N TYR A 433 -22.95 -14.26 18.15
CA TYR A 433 -22.64 -15.16 17.05
C TYR A 433 -22.44 -14.34 15.76
N ILE A 434 -21.31 -14.54 15.09
CA ILE A 434 -20.91 -13.78 13.91
C ILE A 434 -20.70 -14.77 12.76
N ASP A 435 -21.07 -14.40 11.53
CA ASP A 435 -20.85 -15.23 10.35
C ASP A 435 -19.38 -15.70 10.26
N GLN A 436 -19.19 -16.99 9.93
CA GLN A 436 -17.86 -17.61 9.88
C GLN A 436 -16.90 -17.00 8.86
N ASN A 437 -17.43 -16.31 7.84
CA ASN A 437 -16.63 -15.67 6.82
C ASN A 437 -16.09 -14.31 7.29
N GLU A 438 -16.57 -13.82 8.44
CA GLU A 438 -16.06 -12.58 9.00
C GLU A 438 -14.76 -12.82 9.78
N PHE A 439 -13.83 -11.87 9.68
CA PHE A 439 -12.52 -11.98 10.30
C PHE A 439 -12.54 -11.47 11.74
N TYR A 440 -12.09 -12.31 12.68
CA TYR A 440 -12.01 -11.97 14.11
C TYR A 440 -11.20 -10.69 14.39
N THR A 441 -10.27 -10.32 13.51
CA THR A 441 -9.45 -9.11 13.63
C THR A 441 -10.27 -7.82 13.54
N LYS A 442 -11.36 -7.82 12.75
CA LYS A 442 -12.29 -6.68 12.67
C LYS A 442 -13.11 -6.54 13.95
N VAL A 443 -13.53 -7.67 14.54
CA VAL A 443 -14.22 -7.68 15.82
C VAL A 443 -13.29 -7.13 16.90
N LEU A 444 -12.05 -7.61 17.01
CA LEU A 444 -11.05 -7.08 17.92
C LEU A 444 -10.83 -5.56 17.76
N PHE A 445 -10.80 -5.09 16.52
CA PHE A 445 -10.59 -3.67 16.22
C PHE A 445 -11.75 -2.80 16.74
N TYR A 446 -13.00 -3.17 16.46
CA TYR A 446 -14.16 -2.37 16.84
C TYR A 446 -14.47 -2.47 18.33
N THR A 447 -14.35 -3.67 18.91
CA THR A 447 -14.66 -3.89 20.33
C THR A 447 -13.52 -3.49 21.26
N GLN A 448 -12.30 -3.32 20.74
CA GLN A 448 -11.09 -3.03 21.51
C GLN A 448 -10.91 -4.02 22.67
N THR A 449 -11.26 -5.29 22.43
CA THR A 449 -11.08 -6.35 23.43
C THR A 449 -9.65 -6.38 23.95
N PRO A 450 -9.40 -6.36 25.28
CA PRO A 450 -8.05 -6.40 25.82
C PRO A 450 -7.25 -7.61 25.33
N VAL A 451 -5.99 -7.39 24.98
CA VAL A 451 -5.15 -8.43 24.34
C VAL A 451 -4.94 -9.66 25.22
N ASP A 452 -4.92 -9.49 26.54
CA ASP A 452 -4.84 -10.58 27.52
C ASP A 452 -6.15 -11.39 27.57
N VAL A 453 -7.32 -10.74 27.49
CA VAL A 453 -8.61 -11.42 27.35
C VAL A 453 -8.63 -12.26 26.07
N PHE A 454 -8.32 -11.63 24.92
CA PHE A 454 -8.23 -12.35 23.65
C PHE A 454 -7.31 -13.57 23.74
N ARG A 455 -6.07 -13.39 24.19
CA ARG A 455 -5.05 -14.46 24.24
C ARG A 455 -5.42 -15.60 25.19
N ASN A 456 -6.13 -15.32 26.27
CA ASN A 456 -6.53 -16.32 27.25
C ASN A 456 -7.81 -17.08 26.87
N THR A 457 -8.62 -16.54 25.96
CA THR A 457 -9.95 -17.10 25.62
C THR A 457 -10.05 -17.58 24.17
N VAL A 458 -9.13 -17.16 23.26
CA VAL A 458 -9.22 -17.51 21.85
C VAL A 458 -9.12 -19.02 21.62
N GLN A 459 -10.07 -19.53 20.84
CA GLN A 459 -10.06 -20.89 20.30
C GLN A 459 -9.97 -20.82 18.79
N TYR A 460 -9.02 -21.55 18.20
CA TYR A 460 -8.83 -21.59 16.75
C TYR A 460 -9.44 -22.84 16.15
N LEU A 461 -10.00 -22.73 14.93
CA LEU A 461 -10.58 -23.85 14.19
C LEU A 461 -9.56 -24.96 13.97
N TYR A 462 -8.33 -24.56 13.59
CA TYR A 462 -7.17 -25.46 13.46
C TYR A 462 -5.93 -24.75 14.03
N TYR A 463 -5.14 -25.45 14.84
CA TYR A 463 -3.89 -24.94 15.38
C TYR A 463 -2.85 -26.09 15.47
N PRO A 464 -1.62 -25.93 14.96
CA PRO A 464 -1.15 -24.80 14.13
C PRO A 464 -1.69 -24.86 12.69
N ALA A 465 -1.90 -23.71 12.08
CA ALA A 465 -2.36 -23.58 10.70
C ALA A 465 -1.61 -22.44 9.97
N PRO A 466 -1.48 -22.52 8.62
CA PRO A 466 -0.89 -21.43 7.84
C PRO A 466 -1.73 -20.16 7.85
N TYR A 467 -3.02 -20.29 8.19
CA TYR A 467 -3.97 -19.21 8.31
C TYR A 467 -4.94 -19.49 9.47
N LEU A 468 -4.79 -18.76 10.55
CA LEU A 468 -5.58 -18.96 11.75
C LEU A 468 -6.96 -18.33 11.62
N HIS A 469 -8.00 -19.13 11.85
CA HIS A 469 -9.39 -18.69 12.00
C HIS A 469 -9.81 -18.93 13.44
N ALA A 470 -10.30 -17.88 14.11
CA ALA A 470 -10.89 -18.04 15.43
C ALA A 470 -12.27 -18.70 15.33
N LEU A 471 -12.53 -19.67 16.22
CA LEU A 471 -13.88 -20.19 16.48
C LEU A 471 -14.60 -19.30 17.49
N SER A 472 -13.87 -18.82 18.49
CA SER A 472 -14.40 -17.94 19.52
C SER A 472 -13.28 -17.22 20.25
N PHE A 473 -13.61 -16.11 20.88
CA PHE A 473 -12.86 -15.48 21.96
C PHE A 473 -13.82 -14.65 22.82
N ASP A 474 -13.56 -14.54 24.11
CA ASP A 474 -14.46 -13.89 25.06
C ASP A 474 -15.91 -14.40 24.89
N HIS A 475 -16.87 -13.56 24.60
CA HIS A 475 -18.27 -13.90 24.31
C HIS A 475 -18.65 -13.84 22.82
N TYR A 476 -17.65 -13.75 21.91
CA TYR A 476 -17.82 -13.78 20.45
C TYR A 476 -17.57 -15.18 19.89
N TYR A 477 -18.49 -15.65 19.04
CA TYR A 477 -18.46 -16.98 18.41
C TYR A 477 -18.61 -16.84 16.90
N PHE A 478 -17.68 -17.46 16.14
CA PHE A 478 -17.73 -17.50 14.68
C PHE A 478 -18.29 -18.86 14.23
N TRP A 479 -19.45 -18.89 13.58
CA TRP A 479 -20.20 -20.12 13.34
C TRP A 479 -20.81 -20.21 11.94
N VAL A 480 -21.16 -21.43 11.49
CA VAL A 480 -21.62 -21.74 10.13
C VAL A 480 -23.15 -21.67 10.00
N SER A 481 -23.90 -22.04 11.04
CA SER A 481 -25.37 -22.07 11.04
C SER A 481 -25.90 -22.33 12.45
N PRO A 482 -26.97 -21.65 12.89
CA PRO A 482 -27.57 -21.92 14.16
C PRO A 482 -28.34 -23.25 14.11
N TYR A 483 -27.78 -24.31 14.68
CA TYR A 483 -28.50 -25.56 14.86
C TYR A 483 -29.63 -25.43 15.87
N GLN A 484 -29.46 -24.61 16.88
CA GLN A 484 -30.46 -24.26 17.88
C GLN A 484 -30.18 -22.81 18.31
N PRO A 485 -31.03 -21.84 17.95
CA PRO A 485 -30.89 -20.48 18.42
C PRO A 485 -30.99 -20.37 19.95
N GLU A 486 -30.12 -19.60 20.56
CA GLU A 486 -30.10 -19.30 21.99
C GLU A 486 -30.86 -18.00 22.23
N ASP A 487 -31.81 -17.98 23.18
CA ASP A 487 -32.68 -16.81 23.43
C ASP A 487 -31.87 -15.57 23.91
N ALA A 488 -30.82 -15.79 24.69
CA ALA A 488 -29.94 -14.73 25.20
C ALA A 488 -28.81 -14.34 24.23
N ALA A 489 -28.83 -14.80 22.98
CA ALA A 489 -27.78 -14.52 22.02
C ALA A 489 -28.24 -13.51 20.95
N ALA A 490 -27.27 -12.75 20.42
CA ALA A 490 -27.41 -11.94 19.22
C ALA A 490 -26.62 -12.57 18.06
N TYR A 491 -27.14 -12.44 16.84
CA TYR A 491 -26.59 -13.07 15.63
C TYR A 491 -26.31 -12.00 14.58
N ILE A 492 -25.05 -11.83 14.22
CA ILE A 492 -24.60 -10.91 13.15
C ILE A 492 -24.35 -11.73 11.89
N MET A 493 -25.06 -11.41 10.83
CA MET A 493 -24.98 -12.13 9.55
C MET A 493 -25.11 -11.17 8.36
N PRO A 494 -24.59 -11.54 7.16
CA PRO A 494 -24.84 -10.79 5.93
C PRO A 494 -26.34 -10.61 5.67
N ILE A 495 -26.71 -9.47 5.04
CA ILE A 495 -28.11 -9.09 4.79
C ILE A 495 -28.87 -10.09 3.90
N ASP A 496 -28.15 -10.90 3.11
CA ASP A 496 -28.69 -11.91 2.20
C ASP A 496 -28.71 -13.34 2.79
N SER A 497 -28.41 -13.48 4.11
CA SER A 497 -28.44 -14.76 4.81
C SER A 497 -29.86 -15.29 4.97
N ASP A 498 -29.98 -16.63 5.04
CA ASP A 498 -31.27 -17.30 5.34
C ASP A 498 -31.65 -17.05 6.82
N THR A 499 -32.82 -16.46 7.02
CA THR A 499 -33.36 -16.09 8.34
C THR A 499 -34.45 -17.03 8.85
N GLY A 500 -34.88 -18.01 8.05
CA GLY A 500 -36.10 -18.79 8.29
C GLY A 500 -36.18 -19.42 9.69
N LEU A 501 -35.08 -20.01 10.17
CA LEU A 501 -35.04 -20.61 11.50
C LEU A 501 -35.18 -19.58 12.63
N LEU A 502 -34.53 -18.42 12.48
CA LEU A 502 -34.57 -17.35 13.50
C LEU A 502 -35.96 -16.66 13.52
N GLU A 503 -36.58 -16.52 12.34
CA GLU A 503 -37.96 -16.01 12.24
C GLU A 503 -38.98 -16.94 12.92
N GLU A 504 -38.86 -18.25 12.68
CA GLU A 504 -39.70 -19.27 13.33
C GLU A 504 -39.55 -19.26 14.87
N GLU A 505 -38.36 -18.99 15.36
CA GLU A 505 -38.06 -18.88 16.78
C GLU A 505 -38.38 -17.49 17.38
N GLY A 506 -38.91 -16.56 16.59
CA GLY A 506 -39.41 -15.26 17.04
C GLY A 506 -38.32 -14.20 17.29
N PHE A 507 -37.18 -14.26 16.57
CA PHE A 507 -36.17 -13.22 16.63
C PHE A 507 -36.60 -11.95 15.89
N THR A 508 -36.18 -10.80 16.38
CA THR A 508 -36.30 -9.47 15.77
C THR A 508 -35.01 -9.16 14.98
N PHE A 509 -35.14 -8.43 13.85
CA PHE A 509 -34.04 -8.13 12.96
C PHE A 509 -33.84 -6.63 12.83
N GLU A 510 -32.58 -6.18 13.02
CA GLU A 510 -32.10 -4.83 12.71
C GLU A 510 -31.06 -4.86 11.58
N TYR A 511 -31.16 -3.91 10.63
CA TYR A 511 -30.33 -3.89 9.44
C TYR A 511 -29.26 -2.79 9.51
N CYS A 512 -27.98 -3.16 9.30
CA CYS A 512 -26.82 -2.30 9.42
C CYS A 512 -25.91 -2.44 8.20
N GLY A 513 -26.07 -1.57 7.20
CA GLY A 513 -25.23 -1.63 6.00
C GLY A 513 -25.33 -2.96 5.26
N CYS A 514 -24.26 -3.76 5.24
CA CYS A 514 -24.21 -5.09 4.63
C CYS A 514 -24.58 -6.21 5.60
N TYR A 515 -24.98 -5.89 6.83
CA TYR A 515 -25.31 -6.85 7.89
C TYR A 515 -26.73 -6.68 8.41
N MET A 516 -27.21 -7.74 9.07
CA MET A 516 -28.36 -7.72 9.94
C MET A 516 -28.00 -8.35 11.28
N VAL A 517 -28.64 -7.87 12.34
CA VAL A 517 -28.53 -8.39 13.69
C VAL A 517 -29.87 -9.00 14.09
N ALA A 518 -29.86 -10.28 14.43
CA ALA A 518 -31.04 -10.96 14.96
C ALA A 518 -30.90 -11.15 16.46
N TYR A 519 -31.92 -10.80 17.23
CA TYR A 519 -31.97 -10.94 18.69
C TYR A 519 -33.39 -11.13 19.17
N LYS A 520 -33.57 -11.64 20.40
CA LYS A 520 -34.88 -11.65 21.06
C LYS A 520 -35.04 -10.43 21.95
N GLU A 521 -36.15 -9.71 21.83
CA GLU A 521 -36.48 -8.69 22.82
C GLU A 521 -36.67 -9.39 24.17
N ASN A 522 -35.91 -8.94 25.19
CA ASN A 522 -36.15 -9.42 26.54
C ASN A 522 -37.61 -9.08 26.89
N GLY A 523 -38.46 -10.12 27.02
CA GLY A 523 -39.85 -9.92 27.39
C GLY A 523 -39.92 -9.19 28.73
N GLU A 524 -40.72 -8.07 28.76
CA GLU A 524 -41.09 -7.38 29.98
C GLU A 524 -41.76 -8.32 30.99
#